data_0b830b074623ed963e178f7bbc820aa9
#
_entry.id   0b830b074623ed963e178f7bbc820aa9
#
_cell.length_a   1.000
_cell.length_b   1.000
_cell.length_c   1.000
_cell.angle_alpha   90.00
_cell.angle_beta   90.00
_cell.angle_gamma   90.00
#
_symmetry.space_group_name_H-M   'P 1'
#
loop_
_entity.id
_entity.type
_entity.pdbx_description
1 polymer ?
#
loop_
_entity_poly.entity_id
_entity_poly.type
_entity_poly.pdbx_seq_one_letter_code
_entity_poly.pdbx_strand_id
1 'polypeptide(L)'
;DREILRDLRAGGAWATRWDYNGWKRTASGGFNAYTQKEWNQTLITKVNQISAQIHKATLRGGANFVVVSSEVSAIFDDLEYFHVSNANPEQDQYNMGIEKIGSLGGRYTVYRDPYAPANSIIIGHKGKSLLDTGYIYAPYVPLQLTPTLQNPFNFAPTKGIMTRYAKKMVNNRFYGTITVDGVVTFDVNELR
;
A
#
# COMPACT_ATOMS: atom_id res chain seq x y z
N ASP A 1 -4.79 -10.50 -3.02
CA ASP A 1 -4.49 -9.11 -2.59
C ASP A 1 -3.26 -8.54 -3.31
N ARG A 2 -2.11 -9.24 -3.32
CA ARG A 2 -0.87 -8.79 -3.97
C ARG A 2 -1.03 -8.36 -5.43
N GLU A 3 -1.76 -9.13 -6.24
CA GLU A 3 -2.03 -8.79 -7.64
C GLU A 3 -2.90 -7.54 -7.77
N ILE A 4 -3.90 -7.40 -6.92
CA ILE A 4 -4.79 -6.23 -6.91
C ILE A 4 -3.97 -4.98 -6.61
N LEU A 5 -3.13 -5.00 -5.59
CA LEU A 5 -2.27 -3.86 -5.24
C LEU A 5 -1.26 -3.52 -6.34
N ARG A 6 -0.71 -4.53 -7.03
CA ARG A 6 0.15 -4.30 -8.18
C ARG A 6 -0.60 -3.59 -9.31
N ASP A 7 -1.83 -4.02 -9.61
CA ASP A 7 -2.66 -3.39 -10.63
C ASP A 7 -3.06 -1.96 -10.25
N LEU A 8 -3.37 -1.71 -8.98
CA LEU A 8 -3.66 -0.36 -8.47
C LEU A 8 -2.46 0.57 -8.59
N ARG A 9 -1.27 0.07 -8.29
CA ARG A 9 -0.03 0.85 -8.42
C ARG A 9 0.27 1.20 -9.88
N ALA A 10 0.08 0.26 -10.78
CA ALA A 10 0.35 0.45 -12.20
C ALA A 10 -0.69 1.32 -12.90
N GLY A 11 -1.95 1.24 -12.47
CA GLY A 11 -3.10 1.82 -13.17
C GLY A 11 -3.72 3.05 -12.52
N GLY A 12 -3.31 3.46 -11.33
CA GLY A 12 -3.85 4.64 -10.65
C GLY A 12 -3.71 5.92 -11.48
N ALA A 13 -4.75 6.76 -11.48
CA ALA A 13 -4.79 7.97 -12.32
C ALA A 13 -3.87 9.08 -11.78
N TRP A 14 -3.62 9.10 -10.48
CA TRP A 14 -2.89 10.16 -9.81
C TRP A 14 -1.54 9.66 -9.36
N ALA A 15 -0.48 10.40 -9.68
CA ALA A 15 0.87 10.08 -9.25
C ALA A 15 1.59 11.33 -8.77
N THR A 16 2.32 11.23 -7.67
CA THR A 16 3.20 12.28 -7.17
C THR A 16 4.46 11.67 -6.59
N ARG A 17 5.46 12.52 -6.35
CA ARG A 17 6.71 12.13 -5.71
C ARG A 17 6.93 12.93 -4.45
N TRP A 18 7.58 12.31 -3.49
CA TRP A 18 8.04 12.94 -2.27
C TRP A 18 9.47 12.49 -1.97
N ASP A 19 10.35 13.42 -1.69
CA ASP A 19 11.75 13.16 -1.42
C ASP A 19 11.98 13.04 0.09
N TYR A 20 12.38 11.86 0.55
CA TYR A 20 12.69 11.59 1.95
C TYR A 20 13.88 12.42 2.45
N ASN A 21 14.87 12.71 1.60
CA ASN A 21 16.05 13.47 1.93
C ASN A 21 15.87 15.00 1.78
N GLY A 22 14.66 15.48 1.54
CA GLY A 22 14.39 16.90 1.33
C GLY A 22 14.75 17.79 2.52
N TRP A 23 14.79 17.26 3.73
CA TRP A 23 15.24 17.96 4.93
C TRP A 23 16.73 18.36 4.89
N LYS A 24 17.57 17.64 4.11
CA LYS A 24 18.99 17.95 3.92
C LYS A 24 19.25 19.14 3.00
N ARG A 25 18.20 19.68 2.37
CA ARG A 25 18.33 20.86 1.52
C ARG A 25 18.79 22.04 2.37
N THR A 26 19.95 22.59 2.03
CA THR A 26 20.53 23.71 2.72
C THR A 26 19.75 24.99 2.43
N ALA A 27 19.25 25.65 3.45
CA ALA A 27 18.80 27.02 3.32
C ALA A 27 19.98 27.92 2.96
N SER A 28 19.72 29.08 2.36
CA SER A 28 20.74 30.11 2.10
C SER A 28 21.43 30.49 3.40
N GLY A 29 22.68 30.05 3.60
CA GLY A 29 23.41 30.25 4.85
C GLY A 29 24.02 28.99 5.48
N GLY A 30 23.88 27.82 4.86
CA GLY A 30 24.57 26.58 5.26
C GLY A 30 23.91 25.77 6.36
N PHE A 31 22.74 26.15 6.84
CA PHE A 31 21.98 25.40 7.84
C PHE A 31 20.85 24.59 7.19
N ASN A 32 20.53 23.41 7.76
CA ASN A 32 19.36 22.64 7.33
C ASN A 32 18.08 23.43 7.64
N ALA A 33 17.23 23.58 6.64
CA ALA A 33 15.99 24.37 6.76
C ALA A 33 14.96 23.71 7.68
N TYR A 34 15.01 22.36 7.80
CA TYR A 34 14.02 21.57 8.53
C TYR A 34 14.70 20.45 9.31
N THR A 35 14.06 20.04 10.40
CA THR A 35 14.37 18.75 11.04
C THR A 35 13.73 17.62 10.25
N GLN A 36 14.26 16.40 10.37
CA GLN A 36 13.69 15.24 9.64
C GLN A 36 12.22 14.99 10.04
N LYS A 37 11.90 15.17 11.32
CA LYS A 37 10.52 15.00 11.82
C LYS A 37 9.55 16.00 11.19
N GLU A 38 9.92 17.28 11.11
CA GLU A 38 9.11 18.31 10.46
C GLU A 38 8.95 18.02 8.96
N TRP A 39 10.00 17.55 8.31
CA TRP A 39 9.92 17.18 6.90
C TRP A 39 9.01 15.98 6.67
N ASN A 40 9.01 14.97 7.54
CA ASN A 40 8.13 13.82 7.44
C ASN A 40 6.65 14.22 7.50
N GLN A 41 6.29 15.27 8.24
CA GLN A 41 4.92 15.80 8.26
C GLN A 41 4.44 16.31 6.88
N THR A 42 5.35 16.70 6.00
CA THR A 42 4.98 17.14 4.64
C THR A 42 4.44 15.99 3.77
N LEU A 43 4.74 14.73 4.12
CA LEU A 43 4.17 13.55 3.46
C LEU A 43 2.64 13.51 3.60
N ILE A 44 2.11 13.88 4.77
CA ILE A 44 0.65 13.97 5.00
C ILE A 44 0.01 14.95 4.02
N THR A 45 0.66 16.07 3.75
CA THR A 45 0.18 17.06 2.77
C THR A 45 0.05 16.44 1.38
N LYS A 46 1.01 15.60 0.97
CA LYS A 46 0.95 14.88 -0.31
C LYS A 46 -0.21 13.88 -0.35
N VAL A 47 -0.42 13.15 0.73
CA VAL A 47 -1.56 12.22 0.87
C VAL A 47 -2.88 12.98 0.73
N ASN A 48 -3.02 14.11 1.42
CA ASN A 48 -4.22 14.96 1.36
C ASN A 48 -4.44 15.56 -0.03
N GLN A 49 -3.38 15.96 -0.74
CA GLN A 49 -3.47 16.47 -2.11
C GLN A 49 -4.04 15.43 -3.06
N ILE A 50 -3.57 14.17 -3.00
CA ILE A 50 -4.13 13.08 -3.82
C ILE A 50 -5.57 12.79 -3.43
N SER A 51 -5.89 12.77 -2.13
CA SER A 51 -7.26 12.59 -1.66
C SER A 51 -8.20 13.66 -2.21
N ALA A 52 -7.75 14.92 -2.24
CA ALA A 52 -8.51 16.02 -2.82
C ALA A 52 -8.72 15.86 -4.34
N GLN A 53 -7.72 15.38 -5.07
CA GLN A 53 -7.86 15.09 -6.50
C GLN A 53 -8.84 13.95 -6.77
N ILE A 54 -8.80 12.90 -5.97
CA ILE A 54 -9.77 11.79 -6.03
C ILE A 54 -11.18 12.33 -5.81
N HIS A 55 -11.38 13.15 -4.78
CA HIS A 55 -12.69 13.73 -4.50
C HIS A 55 -13.18 14.62 -5.64
N LYS A 56 -12.33 15.50 -6.15
CA LYS A 56 -12.66 16.41 -7.27
C LYS A 56 -13.04 15.65 -8.55
N ALA A 57 -12.33 14.55 -8.83
CA ALA A 57 -12.54 13.78 -10.05
C ALA A 57 -13.75 12.84 -10.00
N THR A 58 -14.08 12.33 -8.81
CA THR A 58 -15.12 11.31 -8.65
C THR A 58 -16.41 11.87 -8.06
N LEU A 59 -16.34 12.95 -7.28
CA LEU A 59 -17.46 13.53 -6.50
C LEU A 59 -18.15 12.50 -5.57
N ARG A 60 -17.46 11.41 -5.24
CA ARG A 60 -17.97 10.31 -4.42
C ARG A 60 -17.34 10.22 -3.04
N GLY A 61 -16.35 11.04 -2.78
CA GLY A 61 -15.59 11.08 -1.52
C GLY A 61 -14.10 11.06 -1.75
N GLY A 62 -13.34 11.46 -0.74
CA GLY A 62 -11.89 11.39 -0.75
C GLY A 62 -11.37 9.98 -0.48
N ALA A 63 -10.07 9.80 -0.51
CA ALA A 63 -9.42 8.56 -0.15
C ALA A 63 -9.78 8.13 1.29
N ASN A 64 -9.85 6.84 1.52
CA ASN A 64 -10.15 6.26 2.83
C ASN A 64 -9.16 5.16 3.25
N PHE A 65 -8.28 4.73 2.37
CA PHE A 65 -7.22 3.80 2.72
C PHE A 65 -5.88 4.21 2.10
N VAL A 66 -4.80 3.80 2.77
CA VAL A 66 -3.42 3.97 2.33
C VAL A 66 -2.70 2.65 2.52
N VAL A 67 -1.97 2.20 1.51
CA VAL A 67 -1.12 1.01 1.60
C VAL A 67 0.32 1.44 1.42
N VAL A 68 1.16 1.11 2.38
CA VAL A 68 2.58 1.50 2.43
C VAL A 68 3.48 0.27 2.36
N SER A 69 4.68 0.43 1.83
CA SER A 69 5.74 -0.57 1.95
C SER A 69 6.25 -0.65 3.39
N SER A 70 7.00 -1.72 3.70
CA SER A 70 7.57 -1.90 5.03
C SER A 70 8.53 -0.77 5.41
N GLU A 71 9.35 -0.31 4.47
CA GLU A 71 10.32 0.76 4.69
C GLU A 71 9.64 2.12 4.91
N VAL A 72 8.58 2.40 4.15
CA VAL A 72 7.80 3.62 4.31
C VAL A 72 6.96 3.59 5.59
N SER A 73 6.56 2.40 6.08
CA SER A 73 5.81 2.29 7.32
C SER A 73 6.56 2.88 8.51
N ALA A 74 7.89 2.75 8.54
CA ALA A 74 8.72 3.36 9.57
C ALA A 74 8.66 4.90 9.57
N ILE A 75 8.46 5.52 8.40
CA ILE A 75 8.26 6.98 8.30
C ILE A 75 6.88 7.36 8.87
N PHE A 76 5.88 6.50 8.70
CA PHE A 76 4.54 6.74 9.25
C PHE A 76 4.53 6.69 10.78
N ASP A 77 5.37 5.87 11.40
CA ASP A 77 5.49 5.79 12.87
C ASP A 77 5.98 7.11 13.48
N ASP A 78 6.74 7.91 12.74
CA ASP A 78 7.21 9.23 13.15
C ASP A 78 6.15 10.35 13.00
N LEU A 79 5.02 10.08 12.37
CA LEU A 79 3.98 11.08 12.11
C LEU A 79 3.11 11.31 13.37
N GLU A 80 2.87 12.58 13.71
CA GLU A 80 2.09 12.95 14.89
C GLU A 80 0.63 12.52 14.85
N TYR A 81 0.06 12.45 13.64
CA TYR A 81 -1.34 12.09 13.43
C TYR A 81 -1.56 10.60 13.12
N PHE A 82 -0.51 9.81 13.24
CA PHE A 82 -0.60 8.37 13.05
C PHE A 82 -0.93 7.68 14.38
N HIS A 83 -2.03 6.93 14.40
CA HIS A 83 -2.46 6.16 15.54
C HIS A 83 -2.35 4.67 15.23
N VAL A 84 -1.49 3.99 15.97
CA VAL A 84 -1.33 2.54 15.89
C VAL A 84 -2.60 1.86 16.37
N SER A 85 -3.17 1.01 15.53
CA SER A 85 -4.44 0.33 15.83
C SER A 85 -4.27 -0.93 16.69
N ASN A 86 -3.02 -1.35 16.90
CA ASN A 86 -2.78 -2.67 17.44
C ASN A 86 -2.40 -2.64 18.90
N ALA A 87 -3.31 -3.16 19.74
CA ALA A 87 -3.12 -3.31 21.16
C ALA A 87 -2.57 -4.71 21.54
N ASN A 88 -2.38 -5.62 20.60
CA ASN A 88 -2.05 -7.03 20.89
C ASN A 88 -0.76 -7.47 20.17
N PRO A 89 0.42 -7.30 20.81
CA PRO A 89 1.72 -7.64 20.19
C PRO A 89 1.86 -9.14 19.83
N GLU A 90 1.05 -10.01 20.42
CA GLU A 90 1.11 -11.45 20.12
C GLU A 90 0.52 -11.82 18.75
N GLN A 91 -0.41 -11.02 18.22
CA GLN A 91 -1.00 -11.29 16.91
C GLN A 91 -0.12 -10.81 15.75
N ASP A 92 0.77 -9.85 15.99
CA ASP A 92 1.63 -9.28 14.95
C ASP A 92 2.79 -10.17 14.56
N GLN A 93 3.23 -11.04 15.44
CA GLN A 93 4.41 -11.90 15.20
C GLN A 93 4.21 -12.93 14.09
N TYR A 94 2.96 -13.21 13.70
CA TYR A 94 2.63 -14.30 12.76
C TYR A 94 1.92 -13.84 11.49
N ASN A 95 1.75 -12.53 11.28
CA ASN A 95 1.13 -12.01 10.07
C ASN A 95 2.09 -12.01 8.90
N MET A 96 1.97 -13.03 8.04
CA MET A 96 2.74 -13.18 6.80
C MET A 96 2.10 -12.45 5.61
N GLY A 97 1.40 -11.39 5.78
CA GLY A 97 0.67 -10.75 4.70
C GLY A 97 0.49 -9.26 4.86
N ILE A 98 -0.49 -8.74 4.13
CA ILE A 98 -0.90 -7.35 4.25
C ILE A 98 -1.65 -7.19 5.56
N GLU A 99 -1.17 -6.31 6.41
CA GLU A 99 -1.75 -6.05 7.73
C GLU A 99 -2.19 -4.61 7.90
N LYS A 100 -3.19 -4.40 8.73
CA LYS A 100 -3.62 -3.08 9.15
C LYS A 100 -2.74 -2.63 10.30
N ILE A 101 -1.99 -1.55 10.13
CA ILE A 101 -1.10 -1.01 11.16
C ILE A 101 -1.70 0.13 11.96
N GLY A 102 -2.63 0.87 11.39
CA GLY A 102 -3.21 1.99 12.12
C GLY A 102 -4.12 2.87 11.29
N SER A 103 -4.32 4.08 11.78
CA SER A 103 -5.06 5.13 11.09
C SER A 103 -4.28 6.43 11.07
N LEU A 104 -4.36 7.15 9.96
CA LEU A 104 -3.77 8.45 9.78
C LEU A 104 -4.85 9.54 9.85
N GLY A 105 -4.77 10.41 10.86
CA GLY A 105 -5.68 11.52 11.06
C GLY A 105 -7.17 11.13 11.20
N GLY A 106 -7.48 9.88 11.56
CA GLY A 106 -8.83 9.37 11.65
C GLY A 106 -9.58 9.21 10.32
N ARG A 107 -8.94 9.58 9.19
CA ARG A 107 -9.55 9.52 7.84
C ARG A 107 -9.11 8.32 7.04
N TYR A 108 -7.83 7.95 7.15
CA TYR A 108 -7.22 6.92 6.34
C TYR A 108 -6.90 5.71 7.18
N THR A 109 -7.35 4.53 6.75
CA THR A 109 -6.86 3.28 7.30
C THR A 109 -5.54 2.93 6.62
N VAL A 110 -4.49 2.70 7.40
CA VAL A 110 -3.16 2.41 6.90
C VAL A 110 -2.88 0.91 6.96
N TYR A 111 -2.46 0.36 5.84
CA TYR A 111 -2.06 -1.03 5.67
C TYR A 111 -0.59 -1.12 5.28
N ARG A 112 0.11 -2.09 5.82
CA ARG A 112 1.49 -2.43 5.43
C ARG A 112 1.47 -3.61 4.48
N ASP A 113 2.17 -3.47 3.36
CA ASP A 113 2.38 -4.52 2.37
C ASP A 113 3.87 -4.86 2.27
N PRO A 114 4.32 -6.00 2.81
CA PRO A 114 5.72 -6.40 2.76
C PRO A 114 6.20 -6.78 1.35
N TYR A 115 5.28 -7.01 0.42
CA TYR A 115 5.60 -7.37 -0.96
C TYR A 115 5.66 -6.17 -1.91
N ALA A 116 5.36 -4.98 -1.40
CA ALA A 116 5.43 -3.75 -2.19
C ALA A 116 6.89 -3.34 -2.45
N PRO A 117 7.18 -2.63 -3.56
CA PRO A 117 8.46 -1.94 -3.70
C PRO A 117 8.69 -0.97 -2.56
N ALA A 118 9.94 -0.89 -2.08
CA ALA A 118 10.35 -0.10 -0.91
C ALA A 118 9.90 1.37 -0.91
N ASN A 119 9.72 1.94 -2.09
CA ASN A 119 9.44 3.36 -2.29
C ASN A 119 7.99 3.68 -2.66
N SER A 120 7.05 2.76 -2.44
CA SER A 120 5.68 2.95 -2.91
C SER A 120 4.65 3.16 -1.82
N ILE A 121 3.77 4.12 -2.04
CA ILE A 121 2.54 4.33 -1.27
C ILE A 121 1.37 4.30 -2.26
N ILE A 122 0.34 3.53 -1.96
CA ILE A 122 -0.91 3.50 -2.71
C ILE A 122 -1.99 4.18 -1.87
N ILE A 123 -2.74 5.07 -2.50
CA ILE A 123 -3.83 5.79 -1.86
C ILE A 123 -5.09 5.54 -2.67
N GLY A 124 -6.19 5.27 -1.99
CA GLY A 124 -7.41 4.99 -2.72
C GLY A 124 -8.68 5.21 -1.92
N HIS A 125 -9.76 5.18 -2.68
CA HIS A 125 -11.12 5.20 -2.15
C HIS A 125 -11.77 3.83 -2.37
N LYS A 126 -12.29 3.27 -1.29
CA LYS A 126 -13.12 2.07 -1.31
C LYS A 126 -14.54 2.42 -0.89
N GLY A 127 -15.45 2.42 -1.83
CA GLY A 127 -16.87 2.66 -1.57
C GLY A 127 -17.61 1.40 -1.08
N LYS A 128 -18.83 1.61 -0.61
CA LYS A 128 -19.74 0.53 -0.19
C LYS A 128 -20.64 0.03 -1.32
N SER A 129 -20.80 0.83 -2.36
CA SER A 129 -21.66 0.55 -3.51
C SER A 129 -20.83 0.14 -4.72
N LEU A 130 -21.43 -0.61 -5.62
CA LEU A 130 -20.82 -0.97 -6.91
C LEU A 130 -20.47 0.29 -7.74
N LEU A 131 -21.26 1.35 -7.64
CA LEU A 131 -21.02 2.62 -8.33
C LEU A 131 -19.85 3.42 -7.75
N ASP A 132 -19.46 3.14 -6.50
CA ASP A 132 -18.33 3.76 -5.82
C ASP A 132 -17.07 2.91 -5.85
N THR A 133 -17.05 1.89 -6.71
CA THR A 133 -15.96 0.91 -6.79
C THR A 133 -15.10 1.19 -8.02
N GLY A 134 -13.82 1.37 -7.80
CA GLY A 134 -12.84 1.57 -8.87
C GLY A 134 -12.22 0.27 -9.38
N TYR A 135 -12.24 -0.79 -8.61
CA TYR A 135 -11.66 -2.08 -8.94
C TYR A 135 -12.63 -3.21 -8.57
N ILE A 136 -12.85 -4.12 -9.51
CA ILE A 136 -13.73 -5.26 -9.31
C ILE A 136 -12.91 -6.54 -9.30
N TYR A 137 -13.11 -7.33 -8.26
CA TYR A 137 -12.63 -8.70 -8.13
C TYR A 137 -13.84 -9.63 -8.04
N ALA A 138 -13.98 -10.51 -9.02
CA ALA A 138 -15.13 -11.42 -9.14
C ALA A 138 -14.65 -12.88 -9.19
N PRO A 139 -14.55 -13.57 -8.05
CA PRO A 139 -14.31 -15.00 -8.04
C PRO A 139 -15.58 -15.74 -8.44
N TYR A 140 -15.52 -16.57 -9.49
CA TYR A 140 -16.66 -17.37 -9.91
C TYR A 140 -16.47 -18.87 -9.67
N VAL A 141 -15.22 -19.33 -9.50
CA VAL A 141 -14.92 -20.68 -9.01
C VAL A 141 -14.11 -20.53 -7.72
N PRO A 142 -14.65 -20.96 -6.59
CA PRO A 142 -13.92 -20.92 -5.33
C PRO A 142 -12.72 -21.88 -5.38
N LEU A 143 -11.87 -21.80 -4.35
CA LEU A 143 -10.74 -22.70 -4.20
C LEU A 143 -11.25 -24.14 -4.12
N GLN A 144 -10.87 -24.96 -5.11
CA GLN A 144 -11.23 -26.38 -5.19
C GLN A 144 -9.98 -27.24 -5.20
N LEU A 145 -10.04 -28.33 -4.47
CA LEU A 145 -9.03 -29.39 -4.47
C LEU A 145 -9.48 -30.50 -5.45
N THR A 146 -8.58 -30.93 -6.32
CA THR A 146 -8.83 -32.13 -7.12
C THR A 146 -8.74 -33.38 -6.27
N PRO A 147 -9.44 -34.48 -6.63
CA PRO A 147 -9.18 -35.78 -6.04
C PRO A 147 -7.71 -36.17 -6.24
N THR A 148 -7.23 -37.07 -5.41
CA THR A 148 -5.87 -37.61 -5.56
C THR A 148 -5.80 -38.42 -6.85
N LEU A 149 -4.94 -37.99 -7.77
CA LEU A 149 -4.66 -38.68 -9.01
C LEU A 149 -3.29 -39.36 -8.89
N GLN A 150 -3.19 -40.58 -9.39
CA GLN A 150 -1.91 -41.26 -9.51
C GLN A 150 -1.26 -40.93 -10.86
N ASN A 151 -0.01 -40.51 -10.82
CA ASN A 151 0.75 -40.26 -12.03
C ASN A 151 1.03 -41.62 -12.73
N PRO A 152 0.65 -41.81 -14.00
CA PRO A 152 0.83 -43.09 -14.67
C PRO A 152 2.29 -43.49 -14.89
N PHE A 153 3.24 -42.57 -14.81
CA PHE A 153 4.67 -42.87 -15.02
C PHE A 153 5.43 -43.32 -13.78
N ASN A 154 5.07 -42.80 -12.61
CA ASN A 154 5.79 -43.09 -11.36
C ASN A 154 4.90 -43.44 -10.17
N PHE A 155 3.58 -43.56 -10.38
CA PHE A 155 2.56 -43.85 -9.37
C PHE A 155 2.54 -42.86 -8.18
N ALA A 156 3.24 -41.72 -8.29
CA ALA A 156 3.23 -40.72 -7.23
C ALA A 156 1.84 -40.05 -7.11
N PRO A 157 1.33 -39.89 -5.88
CA PRO A 157 0.05 -39.21 -5.67
C PRO A 157 0.19 -37.72 -5.97
N THR A 158 -0.67 -37.19 -6.82
CA THR A 158 -0.75 -35.78 -7.18
C THR A 158 -2.09 -35.19 -6.81
N LYS A 159 -2.10 -33.98 -6.23
CA LYS A 159 -3.29 -33.18 -5.99
C LYS A 159 -3.13 -31.79 -6.61
N GLY A 160 -4.14 -31.33 -7.29
CA GLY A 160 -4.19 -29.99 -7.85
C GLY A 160 -5.08 -29.07 -7.01
N ILE A 161 -4.71 -27.80 -6.97
CA ILE A 161 -5.54 -26.72 -6.41
C ILE A 161 -5.95 -25.83 -7.56
N MET A 162 -7.24 -25.56 -7.71
CA MET A 162 -7.79 -24.75 -8.78
C MET A 162 -8.69 -23.65 -8.22
N THR A 163 -8.53 -22.45 -8.76
CA THR A 163 -9.48 -21.35 -8.57
C THR A 163 -9.60 -20.58 -9.89
N ARG A 164 -10.75 -19.97 -10.12
CA ARG A 164 -10.96 -19.08 -11.27
C ARG A 164 -11.61 -17.80 -10.80
N TYR A 165 -11.04 -16.68 -11.22
CA TYR A 165 -11.54 -15.35 -10.89
C TYR A 165 -11.30 -14.38 -12.05
N ALA A 166 -12.10 -13.34 -12.09
CA ALA A 166 -11.90 -12.21 -12.97
C ALA A 166 -11.53 -10.98 -12.13
N LYS A 167 -10.68 -10.12 -12.66
CA LYS A 167 -10.30 -8.86 -12.04
C LYS A 167 -10.21 -7.77 -13.10
N LYS A 168 -10.69 -6.58 -12.77
CA LYS A 168 -10.61 -5.43 -13.67
C LYS A 168 -10.62 -4.11 -12.89
N MET A 169 -9.78 -3.18 -13.31
CA MET A 169 -9.89 -1.78 -12.92
C MET A 169 -10.94 -1.11 -13.82
N VAL A 170 -12.03 -0.68 -13.21
CA VAL A 170 -13.16 -0.03 -13.92
C VAL A 170 -12.94 1.47 -13.96
N ASN A 171 -12.53 2.06 -12.84
CA ASN A 171 -12.27 3.49 -12.75
C ASN A 171 -10.97 3.73 -11.97
N ASN A 172 -9.95 4.15 -12.68
CA ASN A 172 -8.63 4.43 -12.11
C ASN A 172 -8.55 5.75 -11.33
N ARG A 173 -9.56 6.63 -11.46
CA ARG A 173 -9.60 7.95 -10.78
C ARG A 173 -9.79 7.83 -9.27
N PHE A 174 -10.18 6.66 -8.77
CA PHE A 174 -10.29 6.38 -7.34
C PHE A 174 -8.94 6.08 -6.67
N TYR A 175 -7.86 5.95 -7.46
CA TYR A 175 -6.56 5.50 -6.95
C TYR A 175 -5.45 6.45 -7.35
N GLY A 176 -4.49 6.60 -6.43
CA GLY A 176 -3.28 7.35 -6.65
C GLY A 176 -2.06 6.68 -6.02
N THR A 177 -0.89 7.08 -6.45
CA THR A 177 0.38 6.57 -5.95
C THR A 177 1.30 7.72 -5.56
N ILE A 178 2.07 7.52 -4.47
CA ILE A 178 3.20 8.37 -4.11
C ILE A 178 4.45 7.53 -4.22
N THR A 179 5.42 8.00 -4.98
CA THR A 179 6.77 7.43 -4.98
C THR A 179 7.61 8.21 -3.98
N VAL A 180 8.21 7.50 -3.04
CA VAL A 180 9.10 8.06 -2.02
C VAL A 180 10.52 7.90 -2.50
N ASP A 181 11.14 8.99 -2.94
CA ASP A 181 12.53 8.97 -3.40
C ASP A 181 13.48 9.04 -2.20
N GLY A 182 14.60 8.31 -2.27
CA GLY A 182 15.66 8.36 -1.24
C GLY A 182 15.40 7.53 0.02
N VAL A 183 14.43 6.61 -0.01
CA VAL A 183 14.27 5.62 1.08
C VAL A 183 15.48 4.70 1.07
N VAL A 184 16.14 4.59 2.22
CA VAL A 184 17.29 3.70 2.39
C VAL A 184 16.76 2.28 2.58
N THR A 185 17.10 1.42 1.63
CA THR A 185 16.99 -0.03 1.81
C THR A 185 18.32 -0.51 2.38
N PHE A 186 18.30 -1.10 3.58
CA PHE A 186 19.50 -1.71 4.13
C PHE A 186 19.77 -3.05 3.42
N ASP A 187 20.83 -3.12 2.66
CA ASP A 187 21.33 -4.38 2.12
C ASP A 187 22.26 -5.04 3.15
N VAL A 188 22.05 -6.33 3.38
CA VAL A 188 22.88 -7.13 4.30
C VAL A 188 24.37 -7.09 3.93
N ASN A 189 24.68 -6.78 2.68
CA ASN A 189 26.05 -6.70 2.17
C ASN A 189 26.76 -5.37 2.51
N GLU A 190 26.04 -4.32 2.91
CA GLU A 190 26.66 -3.05 3.30
C GLU A 190 27.14 -3.04 4.78
N LEU A 191 26.86 -4.10 5.54
CA LEU A 191 27.29 -4.26 6.93
C LEU A 191 28.61 -5.05 7.09
N ARG A 192 29.35 -5.26 6.00
CA ARG A 192 30.66 -5.93 6.02
C ARG A 192 31.81 -4.97 5.77
#